data_b629e6b3358560f69dcf7323c4f5214e
#
_entry.id   b629e6b3358560f69dcf7323c4f5214e
#
_cell.length_a   1.000
_cell.length_b   1.000
_cell.length_c   1.000
_cell.angle_alpha   90.00
_cell.angle_beta   90.00
_cell.angle_gamma   90.00
#
_symmetry.space_group_name_H-M   'P 1'
#
loop_
_entity.id
_entity.type
_entity.pdbx_description
1 polymer ?
#
loop_
_entity_poly.entity_id
_entity_poly.type
_entity_poly.pdbx_seq_one_letter_code
_entity_poly.pdbx_strand_id
1 'polypeptide(L)'
;MIENLLEKVDTLLIGGGMANTFLAAQGHKMGKSLVEDDKIALAKELLAKAKARKVKLLLPVDLVMAETFAADASHKVEKVAKLDQKYMALDIGPATSTLYQDALQDAKMIVWNGPMGVFEMAAFCKGTEAVAQAVAKSRAMSIVGGGDSVAAIEKLELAKKITHISTGGGASLEYLEGKVLPGVAALDDVRRKIVAGNWKMHKNVDEAVELAEDIVSDTNGTLNEVV
;
A
#
# COMPACT_ATOMS: atom_id res chain seq x y z
N MET A 1 -11.28 5.26 -2.04
CA MET A 1 -9.80 5.17 -2.18
C MET A 1 -9.32 5.62 -3.57
N ILE A 2 -9.51 4.83 -4.66
CA ILE A 2 -8.98 5.18 -6.00
C ILE A 2 -9.39 6.56 -6.46
N GLU A 3 -10.65 6.96 -6.26
CA GLU A 3 -11.14 8.27 -6.63
C GLU A 3 -10.30 9.42 -6.06
N ASN A 4 -9.96 9.34 -4.77
CA ASN A 4 -9.13 10.36 -4.11
C ASN A 4 -7.66 10.28 -4.55
N LEU A 5 -7.15 9.08 -4.87
CA LEU A 5 -5.81 8.93 -5.44
C LEU A 5 -5.70 9.58 -6.81
N LEU A 6 -6.72 9.47 -7.67
CA LEU A 6 -6.75 10.14 -8.98
C LEU A 6 -6.68 11.68 -8.89
N GLU A 7 -6.86 12.26 -7.72
CA GLU A 7 -6.68 13.70 -7.47
C GLU A 7 -5.24 14.08 -7.12
N LYS A 8 -4.42 13.10 -6.73
CA LYS A 8 -3.11 13.34 -6.11
C LYS A 8 -1.94 12.73 -6.89
N VAL A 9 -2.21 11.81 -7.82
CA VAL A 9 -1.14 11.07 -8.52
C VAL A 9 -1.10 11.39 -10.01
N ASP A 10 0.08 11.33 -10.60
CA ASP A 10 0.29 11.43 -12.04
C ASP A 10 0.10 10.07 -12.73
N THR A 11 0.46 9.00 -12.03
CA THR A 11 0.39 7.63 -12.54
C THR A 11 -0.19 6.71 -11.48
N LEU A 12 -1.13 5.85 -11.86
CA LEU A 12 -1.73 4.83 -11.03
C LEU A 12 -1.56 3.45 -11.69
N LEU A 13 -0.91 2.54 -10.98
CA LEU A 13 -0.72 1.14 -11.41
C LEU A 13 -1.70 0.27 -10.63
N ILE A 14 -2.49 -0.54 -11.32
CA ILE A 14 -3.47 -1.43 -10.68
C ILE A 14 -3.12 -2.88 -11.01
N GLY A 15 -2.89 -3.69 -9.98
CA GLY A 15 -2.60 -5.12 -10.08
C GLY A 15 -3.56 -5.95 -9.23
N GLY A 16 -3.27 -7.24 -9.14
CA GLY A 16 -4.04 -8.19 -8.31
C GLY A 16 -5.50 -8.31 -8.71
N GLY A 17 -6.34 -8.76 -7.78
CA GLY A 17 -7.77 -8.96 -8.01
C GLY A 17 -8.53 -7.71 -8.46
N MET A 18 -8.09 -6.53 -7.99
CA MET A 18 -8.69 -5.26 -8.40
C MET A 18 -8.54 -5.02 -9.90
N ALA A 19 -7.40 -5.38 -10.50
CA ALA A 19 -7.17 -5.24 -11.93
C ALA A 19 -8.17 -6.02 -12.77
N ASN A 20 -8.60 -7.18 -12.30
CA ASN A 20 -9.58 -8.01 -13.00
C ASN A 20 -10.92 -7.27 -13.17
N THR A 21 -11.38 -6.57 -12.14
CA THR A 21 -12.62 -5.77 -12.21
C THR A 21 -12.48 -4.61 -13.19
N PHE A 22 -11.33 -3.94 -13.23
CA PHE A 22 -11.06 -2.90 -14.22
C PHE A 22 -10.98 -3.42 -15.64
N LEU A 23 -10.36 -4.59 -15.85
CA LEU A 23 -10.30 -5.25 -17.16
C LEU A 23 -11.70 -5.71 -17.61
N ALA A 24 -12.52 -6.26 -16.71
CA ALA A 24 -13.92 -6.56 -16.98
C ALA A 24 -14.71 -5.29 -17.35
N ALA A 25 -14.45 -4.17 -16.68
CA ALA A 25 -15.06 -2.87 -17.00
C ALA A 25 -14.68 -2.37 -18.41
N GLN A 26 -13.51 -2.75 -18.93
CA GLN A 26 -13.09 -2.50 -20.32
C GLN A 26 -13.70 -3.48 -21.33
N GLY A 27 -14.45 -4.48 -20.86
CA GLY A 27 -15.13 -5.47 -21.71
C GLY A 27 -14.36 -6.78 -21.93
N HIS A 28 -13.22 -6.97 -21.21
CA HIS A 28 -12.51 -8.24 -21.26
C HIS A 28 -13.24 -9.32 -20.46
N LYS A 29 -13.27 -10.52 -21.00
CA LYS A 29 -13.83 -11.69 -20.30
C LYS A 29 -12.74 -12.28 -19.43
N MET A 30 -12.94 -12.29 -18.11
CA MET A 30 -11.91 -12.66 -17.14
C MET A 30 -11.91 -14.15 -16.72
N GLY A 31 -12.69 -14.99 -17.39
CA GLY A 31 -12.78 -16.43 -17.10
C GLY A 31 -13.23 -16.71 -15.67
N LYS A 32 -12.48 -17.54 -14.96
CA LYS A 32 -12.73 -17.88 -13.54
C LYS A 32 -12.09 -16.89 -12.57
N SER A 33 -11.48 -15.80 -13.05
CA SER A 33 -10.82 -14.80 -12.21
C SER A 33 -11.80 -14.12 -11.26
N LEU A 34 -11.33 -13.74 -10.08
CA LEU A 34 -12.11 -12.94 -9.14
C LEU A 34 -12.45 -11.59 -9.78
N VAL A 35 -13.73 -11.29 -9.92
CA VAL A 35 -14.26 -10.01 -10.41
C VAL A 35 -15.35 -9.55 -9.44
N GLU A 36 -15.31 -8.30 -9.04
CA GLU A 36 -16.37 -7.68 -8.23
C GLU A 36 -17.41 -7.07 -9.18
N ASP A 37 -18.44 -7.85 -9.53
CA ASP A 37 -19.44 -7.45 -10.52
C ASP A 37 -20.19 -6.18 -10.15
N ASP A 38 -20.45 -5.96 -8.85
CA ASP A 38 -21.08 -4.76 -8.31
C ASP A 38 -20.20 -3.50 -8.44
N LYS A 39 -18.91 -3.65 -8.70
CA LYS A 39 -17.94 -2.57 -8.89
C LYS A 39 -17.59 -2.25 -10.34
N ILE A 40 -18.10 -3.02 -11.31
CA ILE A 40 -17.79 -2.79 -12.73
C ILE A 40 -18.25 -1.40 -13.19
N ALA A 41 -19.42 -0.94 -12.77
CA ALA A 41 -19.91 0.40 -13.09
C ALA A 41 -18.97 1.48 -12.53
N LEU A 42 -18.59 1.36 -11.26
CA LEU A 42 -17.64 2.26 -10.62
C LEU A 42 -16.27 2.24 -11.31
N ALA A 43 -15.77 1.07 -11.70
CA ALA A 43 -14.50 0.95 -12.42
C ALA A 43 -14.52 1.70 -13.76
N LYS A 44 -15.66 1.65 -14.51
CA LYS A 44 -15.83 2.43 -15.74
C LYS A 44 -15.78 3.94 -15.48
N GLU A 45 -16.45 4.42 -14.43
CA GLU A 45 -16.42 5.82 -14.03
C GLU A 45 -15.01 6.28 -13.66
N LEU A 46 -14.28 5.45 -12.90
CA LEU A 46 -12.89 5.75 -12.50
C LEU A 46 -11.94 5.79 -13.69
N LEU A 47 -12.11 4.90 -14.68
CA LEU A 47 -11.35 4.95 -15.95
C LEU A 47 -11.61 6.25 -16.71
N ALA A 48 -12.87 6.67 -16.81
CA ALA A 48 -13.24 7.92 -17.45
C ALA A 48 -12.69 9.14 -16.68
N LYS A 49 -12.75 9.10 -15.35
CA LYS A 49 -12.20 10.16 -14.47
C LYS A 49 -10.66 10.25 -14.61
N ALA A 50 -9.96 9.14 -14.63
CA ALA A 50 -8.51 9.12 -14.85
C ALA A 50 -8.14 9.78 -16.19
N LYS A 51 -8.85 9.43 -17.26
CA LYS A 51 -8.65 10.03 -18.59
C LYS A 51 -8.92 11.54 -18.59
N ALA A 52 -10.02 11.99 -17.98
CA ALA A 52 -10.38 13.39 -17.89
C ALA A 52 -9.34 14.21 -17.11
N ARG A 53 -8.75 13.62 -16.07
CA ARG A 53 -7.71 14.25 -15.23
C ARG A 53 -6.29 14.08 -15.79
N LYS A 54 -6.12 13.39 -16.93
CA LYS A 54 -4.82 13.08 -17.53
C LYS A 54 -3.91 12.24 -16.62
N VAL A 55 -4.48 11.48 -15.69
CA VAL A 55 -3.75 10.51 -14.88
C VAL A 55 -3.46 9.27 -15.72
N LYS A 56 -2.21 8.84 -15.76
CA LYS A 56 -1.79 7.63 -16.46
C LYS A 56 -2.19 6.39 -15.63
N LEU A 57 -3.40 5.89 -15.88
CA LEU A 57 -3.88 4.67 -15.25
C LEU A 57 -3.42 3.47 -16.08
N LEU A 58 -2.57 2.62 -15.50
CA LEU A 58 -2.03 1.42 -16.14
C LEU A 58 -2.69 0.17 -15.57
N LEU A 59 -3.15 -0.68 -16.48
CA LEU A 59 -3.70 -1.99 -16.20
C LEU A 59 -2.81 -3.08 -16.82
N PRO A 60 -2.91 -4.33 -16.34
CA PRO A 60 -2.17 -5.44 -16.94
C PRO A 60 -2.47 -5.59 -18.43
N VAL A 61 -1.43 -5.89 -19.20
CA VAL A 61 -1.51 -6.23 -20.63
C VAL A 61 -1.42 -7.74 -20.85
N ASP A 62 -0.85 -8.45 -19.88
CA ASP A 62 -0.78 -9.90 -19.78
C ASP A 62 -0.93 -10.37 -18.33
N LEU A 63 -1.36 -11.59 -18.14
CA LEU A 63 -1.65 -12.21 -16.85
C LEU A 63 -1.08 -13.61 -16.79
N VAL A 64 -0.70 -14.06 -15.60
CA VAL A 64 -0.43 -15.47 -15.30
C VAL A 64 -1.76 -16.12 -14.93
N MET A 65 -2.24 -16.96 -15.84
CA MET A 65 -3.53 -17.63 -15.76
C MET A 65 -3.34 -19.06 -15.28
N ALA A 66 -4.02 -19.44 -14.22
CA ALA A 66 -3.98 -20.79 -13.64
C ALA A 66 -5.32 -21.51 -13.77
N GLU A 67 -5.28 -22.83 -13.89
CA GLU A 67 -6.48 -23.68 -14.02
C GLU A 67 -7.28 -23.74 -12.71
N THR A 68 -6.55 -23.78 -11.58
CA THR A 68 -7.09 -23.83 -10.22
C THR A 68 -6.30 -22.92 -9.29
N PHE A 69 -6.88 -22.60 -8.14
CA PHE A 69 -6.19 -21.86 -7.07
C PHE A 69 -5.36 -22.83 -6.21
N ALA A 70 -4.19 -23.22 -6.72
CA ALA A 70 -3.25 -24.12 -6.05
C ALA A 70 -1.81 -23.79 -6.42
N ALA A 71 -0.86 -24.02 -5.50
CA ALA A 71 0.53 -23.65 -5.69
C ALA A 71 1.22 -24.41 -6.84
N ASP A 72 0.75 -25.61 -7.14
CA ASP A 72 1.21 -26.51 -8.21
C ASP A 72 0.29 -26.50 -9.43
N ALA A 73 -0.67 -25.55 -9.51
CA ALA A 73 -1.61 -25.46 -10.61
C ALA A 73 -0.89 -25.28 -11.95
N SER A 74 -1.40 -25.99 -12.98
CA SER A 74 -1.02 -25.73 -14.36
C SER A 74 -1.34 -24.27 -14.70
N HIS A 75 -0.36 -23.54 -15.20
CA HIS A 75 -0.49 -22.12 -15.49
C HIS A 75 0.21 -21.72 -16.78
N LYS A 76 -0.22 -20.63 -17.35
CA LYS A 76 0.33 -20.05 -18.58
C LYS A 76 0.22 -18.54 -18.57
N VAL A 77 1.07 -17.86 -19.33
CA VAL A 77 0.98 -16.42 -19.55
C VAL A 77 0.10 -16.15 -20.74
N GLU A 78 -0.90 -15.29 -20.57
CA GLU A 78 -1.82 -14.91 -21.64
C GLU A 78 -1.98 -13.39 -21.72
N LYS A 79 -2.10 -12.88 -22.96
CA LYS A 79 -2.45 -11.48 -23.20
C LYS A 79 -3.89 -11.24 -22.79
N VAL A 80 -4.16 -10.10 -22.17
CA VAL A 80 -5.51 -9.70 -21.72
C VAL A 80 -6.54 -9.71 -22.84
N ALA A 81 -6.13 -9.40 -24.06
CA ALA A 81 -7.00 -9.43 -25.23
C ALA A 81 -7.52 -10.85 -25.59
N LYS A 82 -6.89 -11.91 -25.06
CA LYS A 82 -7.24 -13.30 -25.41
C LYS A 82 -7.00 -14.24 -24.23
N LEU A 83 -7.83 -14.11 -23.20
CA LEU A 83 -7.78 -14.97 -22.01
C LEU A 83 -8.63 -16.24 -22.18
N ASP A 84 -8.09 -17.37 -21.75
CA ASP A 84 -8.84 -18.64 -21.69
C ASP A 84 -9.83 -18.60 -20.54
N GLN A 85 -11.12 -18.79 -20.87
CA GLN A 85 -12.22 -18.69 -19.91
C GLN A 85 -12.27 -19.83 -18.88
N LYS A 86 -11.44 -20.86 -19.06
CA LYS A 86 -11.32 -21.97 -18.11
C LYS A 86 -10.34 -21.68 -16.97
N TYR A 87 -9.54 -20.61 -17.11
CA TYR A 87 -8.48 -20.23 -16.19
C TYR A 87 -8.84 -18.99 -15.37
N MET A 88 -8.10 -18.77 -14.31
CA MET A 88 -8.17 -17.58 -13.43
C MET A 88 -6.83 -16.86 -13.39
N ALA A 89 -6.87 -15.55 -13.31
CA ALA A 89 -5.67 -14.71 -13.15
C ALA A 89 -5.18 -14.76 -11.70
N LEU A 90 -3.94 -15.17 -11.49
CA LEU A 90 -3.30 -15.24 -10.17
C LEU A 90 -2.08 -14.34 -10.02
N ASP A 91 -1.53 -13.80 -11.12
CA ASP A 91 -0.47 -12.80 -11.09
C ASP A 91 -0.48 -11.97 -12.37
N ILE A 92 0.23 -10.85 -12.38
CA ILE A 92 0.53 -10.10 -13.60
C ILE A 92 1.59 -10.83 -14.41
N GLY A 93 1.52 -10.71 -15.74
CA GLY A 93 2.49 -11.31 -16.64
C GLY A 93 3.78 -10.51 -16.75
N PRO A 94 4.78 -11.07 -17.46
CA PRO A 94 6.10 -10.44 -17.60
C PRO A 94 6.06 -9.13 -18.41
N ALA A 95 5.19 -9.00 -19.41
CA ALA A 95 5.06 -7.75 -20.16
C ALA A 95 4.45 -6.64 -19.29
N THR A 96 3.49 -6.98 -18.43
CA THR A 96 2.92 -6.07 -17.43
C THR A 96 3.97 -5.67 -16.40
N SER A 97 4.77 -6.62 -15.93
CA SER A 97 5.86 -6.35 -14.98
C SER A 97 6.85 -5.35 -15.55
N THR A 98 7.26 -5.51 -16.82
CA THR A 98 8.14 -4.54 -17.51
C THR A 98 7.47 -3.17 -17.63
N LEU A 99 6.21 -3.12 -18.06
CA LEU A 99 5.44 -1.87 -18.18
C LEU A 99 5.38 -1.10 -16.85
N TYR A 100 5.19 -1.82 -15.73
CA TYR A 100 5.13 -1.20 -14.41
C TYR A 100 6.51 -0.76 -13.92
N GLN A 101 7.55 -1.56 -14.15
CA GLN A 101 8.93 -1.17 -13.85
C GLN A 101 9.33 0.12 -14.56
N ASP A 102 9.02 0.23 -15.86
CA ASP A 102 9.30 1.43 -16.66
C ASP A 102 8.55 2.65 -16.11
N ALA A 103 7.29 2.47 -15.69
CA ALA A 103 6.49 3.56 -15.13
C ALA A 103 7.02 4.04 -13.76
N LEU A 104 7.70 3.18 -13.01
CA LEU A 104 8.28 3.49 -11.70
C LEU A 104 9.67 4.14 -11.79
N GLN A 105 10.35 4.03 -12.93
CA GLN A 105 11.75 4.41 -13.10
C GLN A 105 12.00 5.89 -12.81
N ASP A 106 11.13 6.77 -13.33
CA ASP A 106 11.27 8.23 -13.21
C ASP A 106 10.42 8.84 -12.09
N ALA A 107 9.78 8.02 -11.28
CA ALA A 107 8.97 8.49 -10.17
C ALA A 107 9.80 9.26 -9.14
N LYS A 108 9.21 10.30 -8.53
CA LYS A 108 9.79 11.04 -7.40
C LYS A 108 9.29 10.53 -6.06
N MET A 109 8.04 10.07 -6.05
CA MET A 109 7.41 9.43 -4.91
C MET A 109 6.64 8.19 -5.39
N ILE A 110 6.78 7.10 -4.66
CA ILE A 110 6.05 5.85 -4.89
C ILE A 110 5.32 5.50 -3.61
N VAL A 111 4.01 5.28 -3.72
CA VAL A 111 3.21 4.68 -2.64
C VAL A 111 2.70 3.35 -3.15
N TRP A 112 3.06 2.27 -2.47
CA TRP A 112 2.68 0.93 -2.84
C TRP A 112 1.88 0.25 -1.74
N ASN A 113 0.72 -0.28 -2.13
CA ASN A 113 -0.15 -1.05 -1.25
C ASN A 113 -0.85 -2.16 -2.04
N GLY A 114 -0.71 -3.38 -1.58
CA GLY A 114 -1.27 -4.59 -2.18
C GLY A 114 -0.30 -5.28 -3.15
N PRO A 115 -0.22 -6.62 -3.11
CA PRO A 115 0.58 -7.42 -4.04
C PRO A 115 -0.03 -7.40 -5.45
N MET A 116 0.78 -7.79 -6.44
CA MET A 116 0.36 -7.86 -7.84
C MET A 116 -0.29 -9.20 -8.19
N GLY A 117 -0.10 -10.22 -7.36
CA GLY A 117 -0.62 -11.55 -7.52
C GLY A 117 -0.64 -12.31 -6.19
N VAL A 118 -0.85 -13.62 -6.24
CA VAL A 118 -0.88 -14.52 -5.07
C VAL A 118 0.58 -14.81 -4.65
N PHE A 119 1.24 -13.82 -4.06
CA PHE A 119 2.68 -13.82 -3.79
C PHE A 119 3.14 -14.89 -2.78
N GLU A 120 2.23 -15.48 -2.04
CA GLU A 120 2.47 -16.62 -1.15
C GLU A 120 2.86 -17.89 -1.92
N MET A 121 2.36 -18.02 -3.14
CA MET A 121 2.62 -19.15 -4.03
C MET A 121 3.78 -18.83 -4.98
N ALA A 122 4.82 -19.65 -4.98
CA ALA A 122 6.04 -19.41 -5.77
C ALA A 122 5.79 -19.26 -7.28
N ALA A 123 4.75 -19.91 -7.82
CA ALA A 123 4.36 -19.81 -9.22
C ALA A 123 3.74 -18.45 -9.59
N PHE A 124 3.20 -17.69 -8.61
CA PHE A 124 2.39 -16.49 -8.81
C PHE A 124 2.92 -15.28 -8.02
N CYS A 125 4.20 -15.28 -7.63
CA CYS A 125 4.85 -14.19 -6.89
C CYS A 125 5.69 -13.27 -7.76
N LYS A 126 5.98 -13.65 -9.01
CA LYS A 126 6.96 -12.96 -9.87
C LYS A 126 6.57 -11.53 -10.20
N GLY A 127 5.28 -11.24 -10.36
CA GLY A 127 4.79 -9.89 -10.58
C GLY A 127 5.04 -8.99 -9.37
N THR A 128 4.72 -9.49 -8.17
CA THR A 128 5.00 -8.79 -6.92
C THR A 128 6.50 -8.58 -6.71
N GLU A 129 7.32 -9.59 -6.96
CA GLU A 129 8.79 -9.51 -6.89
C GLU A 129 9.35 -8.45 -7.84
N ALA A 130 8.87 -8.42 -9.07
CA ALA A 130 9.30 -7.46 -10.08
C ALA A 130 9.01 -6.01 -9.68
N VAL A 131 7.80 -5.74 -9.16
CA VAL A 131 7.42 -4.43 -8.65
C VAL A 131 8.22 -4.07 -7.40
N ALA A 132 8.36 -4.98 -6.43
CA ALA A 132 9.14 -4.78 -5.21
C ALA A 132 10.60 -4.39 -5.53
N GLN A 133 11.23 -5.09 -6.49
CA GLN A 133 12.58 -4.79 -6.93
C GLN A 133 12.68 -3.44 -7.64
N ALA A 134 11.68 -3.07 -8.44
CA ALA A 134 11.64 -1.77 -9.10
C ALA A 134 11.53 -0.63 -8.09
N VAL A 135 10.65 -0.76 -7.09
CA VAL A 135 10.52 0.20 -5.99
C VAL A 135 11.82 0.32 -5.20
N ALA A 136 12.45 -0.82 -4.86
CA ALA A 136 13.69 -0.84 -4.10
C ALA A 136 14.91 -0.30 -4.88
N LYS A 137 14.89 -0.34 -6.21
CA LYS A 137 15.95 0.23 -7.08
C LYS A 137 15.70 1.69 -7.43
N SER A 138 14.47 2.18 -7.30
CA SER A 138 14.13 3.56 -7.61
C SER A 138 14.82 4.53 -6.66
N ARG A 139 15.11 5.74 -7.14
CA ARG A 139 15.57 6.87 -6.32
C ARG A 139 14.41 7.66 -5.71
N ALA A 140 13.18 7.23 -5.93
CA ALA A 140 11.98 7.85 -5.41
C ALA A 140 11.91 7.71 -3.88
N MET A 141 11.25 8.65 -3.22
CA MET A 141 10.75 8.40 -1.87
C MET A 141 9.70 7.28 -1.95
N SER A 142 10.02 6.14 -1.35
CA SER A 142 9.15 4.95 -1.41
C SER A 142 8.45 4.71 -0.08
N ILE A 143 7.13 4.59 -0.13
CA ILE A 143 6.28 4.28 1.02
C ILE A 143 5.55 2.98 0.70
N VAL A 144 5.73 1.97 1.54
CA VAL A 144 5.05 0.68 1.41
C VAL A 144 4.11 0.49 2.59
N GLY A 145 2.85 0.21 2.30
CA GLY A 145 1.81 -0.05 3.30
C GLY A 145 0.99 -1.28 2.96
N GLY A 146 0.23 -1.75 3.97
CA GLY A 146 -0.54 -2.98 3.87
C GLY A 146 0.26 -4.23 4.22
N GLY A 147 -0.33 -5.11 5.04
CA GLY A 147 0.35 -6.28 5.59
C GLY A 147 1.01 -7.17 4.53
N ASP A 148 0.29 -7.46 3.45
CA ASP A 148 0.77 -8.34 2.37
C ASP A 148 1.94 -7.72 1.60
N SER A 149 1.92 -6.41 1.34
CA SER A 149 3.03 -5.71 0.67
C SER A 149 4.27 -5.67 1.56
N VAL A 150 4.09 -5.45 2.86
CA VAL A 150 5.18 -5.46 3.84
C VAL A 150 5.77 -6.87 3.93
N ALA A 151 4.93 -7.90 4.03
CA ALA A 151 5.38 -9.29 4.04
C ALA A 151 6.16 -9.66 2.77
N ALA A 152 5.73 -9.19 1.59
CA ALA A 152 6.46 -9.39 0.35
C ALA A 152 7.84 -8.72 0.36
N ILE A 153 7.93 -7.48 0.85
CA ILE A 153 9.19 -6.73 0.98
C ILE A 153 10.14 -7.42 1.96
N GLU A 154 9.65 -7.91 3.09
CA GLU A 154 10.45 -8.64 4.09
C GLU A 154 10.96 -9.96 3.54
N LYS A 155 10.09 -10.76 2.89
CA LYS A 155 10.46 -12.03 2.24
C LYS A 155 11.56 -11.87 1.21
N LEU A 156 11.60 -10.72 0.52
CA LEU A 156 12.60 -10.39 -0.49
C LEU A 156 13.84 -9.68 0.08
N GLU A 157 13.91 -9.48 1.40
CA GLU A 157 15.00 -8.77 2.10
C GLU A 157 15.23 -7.34 1.57
N LEU A 158 14.18 -6.67 1.09
CA LEU A 158 14.26 -5.34 0.50
C LEU A 158 13.93 -4.20 1.46
N ALA A 159 13.57 -4.49 2.71
CA ALA A 159 13.10 -3.51 3.70
C ALA A 159 14.05 -2.32 3.87
N LYS A 160 15.37 -2.57 3.89
CA LYS A 160 16.40 -1.52 4.03
C LYS A 160 16.50 -0.57 2.81
N LYS A 161 15.89 -0.93 1.69
CA LYS A 161 15.88 -0.12 0.45
C LYS A 161 14.60 0.69 0.28
N ILE A 162 13.65 0.55 1.20
CA ILE A 162 12.39 1.29 1.21
C ILE A 162 12.53 2.47 2.17
N THR A 163 12.12 3.66 1.73
CA THR A 163 12.23 4.88 2.54
C THR A 163 11.37 4.81 3.79
N HIS A 164 10.14 4.31 3.67
CA HIS A 164 9.23 4.15 4.79
C HIS A 164 8.33 2.92 4.62
N ILE A 165 8.30 2.06 5.63
CA ILE A 165 7.36 0.94 5.73
C ILE A 165 6.33 1.30 6.77
N SER A 166 5.07 1.44 6.34
CA SER A 166 3.97 1.78 7.22
C SER A 166 3.50 0.56 7.98
N THR A 167 3.64 0.58 9.29
CA THR A 167 3.07 -0.42 10.20
C THR A 167 1.60 -0.15 10.52
N GLY A 168 1.08 1.00 10.12
CA GLY A 168 -0.28 1.47 10.42
C GLY A 168 -1.38 0.84 9.56
N GLY A 169 -1.08 -0.12 8.67
CA GLY A 169 -2.06 -0.85 7.88
C GLY A 169 -3.10 0.05 7.20
N GLY A 170 -4.37 -0.08 7.60
CA GLY A 170 -5.48 0.69 7.06
C GLY A 170 -5.40 2.20 7.28
N ALA A 171 -4.80 2.66 8.39
CA ALA A 171 -4.71 4.08 8.70
C ALA A 171 -3.93 4.88 7.62
N SER A 172 -2.87 4.30 7.06
CA SER A 172 -2.13 4.95 5.97
C SER A 172 -2.98 5.11 4.71
N LEU A 173 -3.81 4.10 4.40
CA LEU A 173 -4.76 4.17 3.29
C LEU A 173 -5.84 5.21 3.56
N GLU A 174 -6.40 5.23 4.76
CA GLU A 174 -7.40 6.21 5.15
C GLU A 174 -6.85 7.64 5.07
N TYR A 175 -5.60 7.86 5.47
CA TYR A 175 -4.94 9.15 5.29
C TYR A 175 -4.79 9.54 3.82
N LEU A 176 -4.39 8.60 2.98
CA LEU A 176 -4.32 8.81 1.52
C LEU A 176 -5.71 9.04 0.90
N GLU A 177 -6.75 8.48 1.49
CA GLU A 177 -8.15 8.76 1.15
C GLU A 177 -8.60 10.17 1.55
N GLY A 178 -7.78 10.90 2.28
CA GLY A 178 -8.11 12.24 2.78
C GLY A 178 -9.00 12.23 4.03
N LYS A 179 -9.14 11.07 4.70
CA LYS A 179 -9.86 10.98 5.96
C LYS A 179 -9.02 11.57 7.09
N VAL A 180 -9.67 12.25 8.01
CA VAL A 180 -9.05 12.71 9.24
C VAL A 180 -8.82 11.50 10.14
N LEU A 181 -7.57 11.21 10.46
CA LEU A 181 -7.23 10.14 11.41
C LEU A 181 -7.43 10.66 12.84
N PRO A 182 -8.26 9.98 13.67
CA PRO A 182 -8.53 10.44 15.03
C PRO A 182 -7.27 10.65 15.87
N GLY A 183 -6.29 9.75 15.75
CA GLY A 183 -5.02 9.87 16.47
C GLY A 183 -4.17 11.07 16.03
N VAL A 184 -4.24 11.45 14.75
CA VAL A 184 -3.55 12.63 14.23
C VAL A 184 -4.32 13.91 14.59
N ALA A 185 -5.66 13.87 14.50
CA ALA A 185 -6.50 15.01 14.83
C ALA A 185 -6.49 15.36 16.33
N ALA A 186 -6.17 14.40 17.18
CA ALA A 186 -6.02 14.63 18.62
C ALA A 186 -4.68 15.32 18.98
N LEU A 187 -3.74 15.43 18.03
CA LEU A 187 -2.48 16.13 18.24
C LEU A 187 -2.68 17.63 17.98
N ASP A 188 -2.30 18.46 18.95
CA ASP A 188 -2.28 19.91 18.75
C ASP A 188 -1.27 20.30 17.67
N ASP A 189 -1.61 21.24 16.82
CA ASP A 189 -0.71 21.80 15.79
C ASP A 189 0.51 22.52 16.39
N VAL A 190 0.41 22.92 17.67
CA VAL A 190 1.50 23.51 18.42
C VAL A 190 2.11 22.43 19.31
N ARG A 191 3.35 22.05 19.02
CA ARG A 191 4.12 21.17 19.90
C ARG A 191 4.26 21.81 21.28
N ARG A 192 3.51 21.37 22.26
CA ARG A 192 3.80 21.65 23.65
C ARG A 192 5.10 20.94 24.02
N LYS A 193 5.96 21.63 24.73
CA LYS A 193 7.17 21.00 25.26
C LYS A 193 6.71 20.17 26.46
N ILE A 194 6.79 18.85 26.34
CA ILE A 194 6.47 17.91 27.40
C ILE A 194 7.79 17.36 27.92
N VAL A 195 8.00 17.42 29.23
CA VAL A 195 9.09 16.73 29.91
C VAL A 195 8.43 15.63 30.73
N ALA A 196 8.65 14.38 30.37
CA ALA A 196 8.11 13.22 31.06
C ALA A 196 9.21 12.52 31.84
N GLY A 197 9.00 12.30 33.12
CA GLY A 197 9.87 11.52 33.99
C GLY A 197 9.33 10.11 34.17
N ASN A 198 10.17 9.09 33.96
CA ASN A 198 9.83 7.71 34.25
C ASN A 198 10.99 7.07 35.03
N TRP A 199 10.84 6.99 36.34
CA TRP A 199 11.84 6.41 37.21
C TRP A 199 11.69 4.91 37.49
N LYS A 200 10.81 4.23 36.75
CA LYS A 200 10.72 2.76 36.64
C LYS A 200 10.87 2.01 37.96
N MET A 201 10.15 2.42 38.99
CA MET A 201 10.19 1.81 40.34
C MET A 201 11.56 1.93 41.07
N HIS A 202 12.38 2.89 40.73
CA HIS A 202 13.64 3.19 41.45
C HIS A 202 13.42 3.94 42.78
N LYS A 203 12.19 4.26 43.10
CA LYS A 203 11.77 4.97 44.31
C LYS A 203 10.73 4.17 45.06
N ASN A 204 10.74 4.23 46.40
CA ASN A 204 9.58 3.81 47.19
C ASN A 204 8.47 4.86 47.09
N VAL A 205 7.30 4.59 47.72
CA VAL A 205 6.13 5.47 47.57
C VAL A 205 6.40 6.87 48.15
N ASP A 206 7.04 6.96 49.33
CA ASP A 206 7.29 8.23 50.00
C ASP A 206 8.30 9.08 49.21
N GLU A 207 9.38 8.47 48.77
CA GLU A 207 10.40 9.13 47.90
C GLU A 207 9.84 9.55 46.54
N ALA A 208 8.86 8.83 45.99
CA ALA A 208 8.21 9.20 44.75
C ALA A 208 7.26 10.39 44.93
N VAL A 209 6.57 10.46 46.04
CA VAL A 209 5.71 11.61 46.39
C VAL A 209 6.57 12.87 46.61
N GLU A 210 7.63 12.78 47.40
CA GLU A 210 8.55 13.89 47.63
C GLU A 210 9.14 14.42 46.33
N LEU A 211 9.64 13.55 45.43
CA LEU A 211 10.16 13.93 44.12
C LEU A 211 9.07 14.59 43.24
N ALA A 212 7.84 14.10 43.28
CA ALA A 212 6.77 14.68 42.49
C ALA A 212 6.40 16.08 43.01
N GLU A 213 6.38 16.29 44.32
CA GLU A 213 6.14 17.59 44.95
C GLU A 213 7.25 18.60 44.61
N ASP A 214 8.51 18.19 44.63
CA ASP A 214 9.64 19.00 44.24
C ASP A 214 9.55 19.43 42.77
N ILE A 215 9.23 18.48 41.83
CA ILE A 215 9.05 18.77 40.41
C ILE A 215 7.90 19.77 40.20
N VAL A 216 6.76 19.58 40.87
CA VAL A 216 5.63 20.50 40.78
C VAL A 216 6.00 21.88 41.31
N SER A 217 6.73 21.94 42.41
CA SER A 217 7.21 23.23 42.97
C SER A 217 8.14 23.97 42.04
N ASP A 218 9.12 23.28 41.48
CA ASP A 218 10.16 23.87 40.62
C ASP A 218 9.66 24.25 39.22
N THR A 219 8.57 23.56 38.76
CA THR A 219 8.00 23.83 37.44
C THR A 219 6.79 24.75 37.49
N ASN A 220 6.35 25.15 38.67
CA ASN A 220 5.21 26.04 38.84
C ASN A 220 5.41 27.37 38.14
N GLY A 221 4.56 27.70 37.17
CA GLY A 221 4.66 28.88 36.33
C GLY A 221 5.45 28.70 35.04
N THR A 222 5.91 27.50 34.73
CA THR A 222 6.47 27.20 33.39
C THR A 222 5.36 27.07 32.35
N LEU A 223 5.66 27.39 31.07
CA LEU A 223 4.76 27.17 29.95
C LEU A 223 4.83 25.73 29.40
N ASN A 224 5.59 24.87 30.07
CA ASN A 224 5.77 23.48 29.68
C ASN A 224 4.85 22.58 30.48
N GLU A 225 4.34 21.54 29.86
CA GLU A 225 3.59 20.47 30.53
C GLU A 225 4.61 19.47 31.09
N VAL A 226 4.47 19.13 32.36
CA VAL A 226 5.33 18.15 33.07
C VAL A 226 4.46 16.96 33.45
N VAL A 227 4.85 15.75 33.03
CA VAL A 227 4.12 14.50 33.25
C VAL A 227 5.07 13.45 33.84
#